data_537708571161a11f5d0fb1df7511b19b
#
_entry.id   537708571161a11f5d0fb1df7511b19b
#
_cell.length_a   1.000
_cell.length_b   1.000
_cell.length_c   1.000
_cell.angle_alpha   90.00
_cell.angle_beta   90.00
_cell.angle_gamma   90.00
#
_symmetry.space_group_name_H-M   'P 1'
#
loop_
_entity.id
_entity.type
_entity.pdbx_description
1 polymer ?
#
loop_
_entity_poly.entity_id
_entity_poly.type
_entity_poly.pdbx_seq_one_letter_code
_entity_poly.pdbx_strand_id
1 'polypeptide(L)'
;MTKSLSIKSLRKAASGMTLALLAACTTAVSAAPIVMYRDAGCGCCLKWADHAEKGMDRTITVKDEANMRARKTALGVPPMLASCHTAVIDGYVIEGHVPAADIKRLLETRPA
;
A
#
# COMPACT_ATOMS: atom_id res chain seq x y z
N MET A 1 -1.67 83.63 29.59
CA MET A 1 -0.57 82.69 29.65
C MET A 1 -1.16 81.29 29.83
N THR A 2 -1.45 80.58 28.80
CA THR A 2 -2.06 79.24 28.85
C THR A 2 -1.21 78.27 28.07
N LYS A 3 -0.54 77.34 28.72
CA LYS A 3 0.24 76.30 28.12
C LYS A 3 -0.67 75.17 27.67
N SER A 4 -0.71 74.98 26.36
CA SER A 4 -1.35 73.82 25.77
C SER A 4 -0.54 72.54 26.00
N LEU A 5 -1.18 71.54 26.63
CA LEU A 5 -0.61 70.19 26.78
C LEU A 5 -1.05 69.32 25.58
N SER A 6 -0.11 68.97 24.76
CA SER A 6 -0.31 68.07 23.64
C SER A 6 -0.30 66.62 24.12
N ILE A 7 -1.44 65.95 24.01
CA ILE A 7 -1.57 64.51 24.34
C ILE A 7 -1.17 63.72 23.09
N LYS A 8 0.01 63.12 23.15
CA LYS A 8 0.46 62.15 22.13
C LYS A 8 -0.30 60.86 22.32
N SER A 9 -1.19 60.56 21.38
CA SER A 9 -1.90 59.29 21.26
C SER A 9 -0.92 58.15 20.99
N LEU A 10 -0.80 57.22 21.94
CA LEU A 10 -0.01 56.01 21.83
C LEU A 10 -0.85 54.96 21.09
N ARG A 11 -0.64 54.80 19.80
CA ARG A 11 -1.25 53.71 19.02
C ARG A 11 -0.54 52.41 19.36
N LYS A 12 -1.18 51.57 20.15
CA LYS A 12 -0.76 50.16 20.35
C LYS A 12 -1.09 49.39 19.07
N ALA A 13 -0.05 49.03 18.31
CA ALA A 13 -0.15 48.06 17.26
C ALA A 13 -0.34 46.65 17.86
N ALA A 14 -1.56 46.12 17.76
CA ALA A 14 -1.81 44.73 18.08
C ALA A 14 -1.32 43.87 16.87
N SER A 15 -0.15 43.25 17.06
CA SER A 15 0.38 42.27 16.10
C SER A 15 -0.41 40.99 16.28
N GLY A 16 -1.39 40.77 15.43
CA GLY A 16 -2.13 39.51 15.37
C GLY A 16 -1.26 38.44 14.69
N MET A 17 -0.72 37.53 15.50
CA MET A 17 -0.01 36.37 15.03
C MET A 17 -1.04 35.30 14.62
N THR A 18 -1.39 35.26 13.34
CA THR A 18 -2.23 34.22 12.75
C THR A 18 -1.43 32.93 12.67
N LEU A 19 -1.70 32.02 13.61
CA LEU A 19 -1.16 30.66 13.58
C LEU A 19 -1.90 29.88 12.47
N ALA A 20 -1.31 29.75 11.30
CA ALA A 20 -1.82 28.90 10.23
C ALA A 20 -1.61 27.44 10.63
N LEU A 21 -2.70 26.74 11.07
CA LEU A 21 -2.71 25.29 11.21
C LEU A 21 -2.63 24.68 9.81
N LEU A 22 -1.45 24.23 9.44
CA LEU A 22 -1.26 23.31 8.31
C LEU A 22 -1.82 21.93 8.73
N ALA A 23 -3.08 21.69 8.37
CA ALA A 23 -3.66 20.36 8.45
C ALA A 23 -2.95 19.49 7.40
N ALA A 24 -1.93 18.73 7.81
CA ALA A 24 -1.33 17.69 7.00
C ALA A 24 -2.40 16.59 6.79
N CYS A 25 -3.05 16.60 5.62
CA CYS A 25 -3.85 15.47 5.17
C CYS A 25 -2.90 14.30 4.93
N THR A 26 -2.67 13.48 5.95
CA THR A 26 -2.07 12.16 5.78
C THR A 26 -3.12 11.28 5.11
N THR A 27 -3.09 11.23 3.77
CA THR A 27 -3.82 10.20 3.04
C THR A 27 -3.19 8.87 3.41
N ALA A 28 -3.89 8.06 4.19
CA ALA A 28 -3.52 6.67 4.41
C ALA A 28 -3.58 5.98 3.05
N VAL A 29 -2.40 5.70 2.48
CA VAL A 29 -2.31 4.88 1.26
C VAL A 29 -2.71 3.48 1.68
N SER A 30 -3.96 3.11 1.40
CA SER A 30 -4.43 1.74 1.57
C SER A 30 -3.60 0.86 0.64
N ALA A 31 -2.96 -0.18 1.18
CA ALA A 31 -2.25 -1.15 0.37
C ALA A 31 -3.20 -1.77 -0.66
N ALA A 32 -2.75 -1.89 -1.91
CA ALA A 32 -3.55 -2.50 -2.96
C ALA A 32 -3.96 -3.93 -2.56
N PRO A 33 -5.16 -4.40 -2.96
CA PRO A 33 -5.57 -5.77 -2.64
C PRO A 33 -4.62 -6.77 -3.29
N ILE A 34 -4.29 -7.84 -2.55
CA ILE A 34 -3.54 -8.98 -3.08
C ILE A 34 -4.53 -9.87 -3.83
N VAL A 35 -4.18 -10.28 -5.04
CA VAL A 35 -5.00 -11.19 -5.84
C VAL A 35 -4.18 -12.43 -6.17
N MET A 36 -4.72 -13.62 -5.88
CA MET A 36 -4.13 -14.90 -6.24
C MET A 36 -5.02 -15.62 -7.25
N TYR A 37 -4.45 -15.99 -8.39
CA TYR A 37 -5.09 -16.81 -9.42
C TYR A 37 -4.66 -18.26 -9.27
N ARG A 38 -5.60 -19.18 -9.30
CA ARG A 38 -5.34 -20.63 -9.15
C ARG A 38 -6.29 -21.46 -9.99
N ASP A 39 -5.91 -22.72 -10.24
CA ASP A 39 -6.87 -23.75 -10.67
C ASP A 39 -7.88 -24.01 -9.54
N ALA A 40 -9.17 -24.16 -9.88
CA ALA A 40 -10.23 -24.43 -8.92
C ALA A 40 -9.98 -25.69 -8.07
N GLY A 41 -9.28 -26.69 -8.64
CA GLY A 41 -8.91 -27.94 -7.96
C GLY A 41 -7.68 -27.85 -7.04
N CYS A 42 -6.99 -26.70 -6.97
CA CYS A 42 -5.74 -26.56 -6.23
C CYS A 42 -5.99 -26.29 -4.73
N GLY A 43 -6.14 -27.33 -3.92
CA GLY A 43 -6.33 -27.20 -2.48
C GLY A 43 -5.10 -26.68 -1.73
N CYS A 44 -3.89 -27.02 -2.16
CA CYS A 44 -2.66 -26.50 -1.56
C CYS A 44 -2.46 -25.00 -1.77
N CYS A 45 -3.03 -24.43 -2.85
CA CYS A 45 -3.03 -23.00 -3.09
C CYS A 45 -3.82 -22.24 -2.01
N LEU A 46 -4.94 -22.78 -1.57
CA LEU A 46 -5.75 -22.19 -0.50
C LEU A 46 -5.00 -22.21 0.84
N LYS A 47 -4.29 -23.30 1.12
CA LYS A 47 -3.46 -23.40 2.35
C LYS A 47 -2.33 -22.37 2.32
N TRP A 48 -1.71 -22.17 1.15
CA TRP A 48 -0.70 -21.14 1.01
C TRP A 48 -1.29 -19.74 1.21
N ALA A 49 -2.46 -19.46 0.64
CA ALA A 49 -3.13 -18.16 0.80
C ALA A 49 -3.41 -17.86 2.29
N ASP A 50 -4.01 -18.81 3.02
CA ASP A 50 -4.26 -18.69 4.46
C ASP A 50 -2.97 -18.42 5.27
N HIS A 51 -1.90 -19.13 4.94
CA HIS A 51 -0.61 -18.94 5.58
C HIS A 51 0.01 -17.57 5.26
N ALA A 52 -0.07 -17.16 4.00
CA ALA A 52 0.46 -15.88 3.54
C ALA A 52 -0.32 -14.68 4.12
N GLU A 53 -1.66 -14.78 4.20
CA GLU A 53 -2.50 -13.77 4.85
C GLU A 53 -2.07 -13.53 6.30
N LYS A 54 -1.94 -14.62 7.07
CA LYS A 54 -1.51 -14.57 8.47
C LYS A 54 -0.10 -14.01 8.61
N GLY A 55 0.82 -14.43 7.76
CA GLY A 55 2.21 -13.99 7.80
C GLY A 55 2.43 -12.53 7.39
N MET A 56 1.58 -12.00 6.51
CA MET A 56 1.67 -10.62 6.02
C MET A 56 0.70 -9.67 6.72
N ASP A 57 -0.26 -10.17 7.49
CA ASP A 57 -1.39 -9.42 8.05
C ASP A 57 -2.15 -8.65 6.95
N ARG A 58 -2.43 -9.34 5.83
CA ARG A 58 -3.13 -8.78 4.67
C ARG A 58 -4.04 -9.83 4.05
N THR A 59 -5.21 -9.40 3.57
CA THR A 59 -6.18 -10.27 2.90
C THR A 59 -5.77 -10.57 1.46
N ILE A 60 -5.96 -11.83 1.04
CA ILE A 60 -5.75 -12.29 -0.33
C ILE A 60 -7.09 -12.60 -0.98
N THR A 61 -7.40 -11.94 -2.08
CA THR A 61 -8.55 -12.29 -2.92
C THR A 61 -8.18 -13.47 -3.80
N VAL A 62 -8.79 -14.63 -3.56
CA VAL A 62 -8.58 -15.83 -4.37
C VAL A 62 -9.51 -15.81 -5.57
N LYS A 63 -8.96 -16.03 -6.77
CA LYS A 63 -9.70 -16.14 -8.02
C LYS A 63 -9.40 -17.47 -8.69
N ASP A 64 -10.44 -18.28 -8.88
CA ASP A 64 -10.35 -19.47 -9.71
C ASP A 64 -10.23 -19.04 -11.17
N GLU A 65 -9.25 -19.59 -11.88
CA GLU A 65 -8.93 -19.25 -13.25
C GLU A 65 -8.97 -20.50 -14.13
N ALA A 66 -9.87 -20.50 -15.11
CA ALA A 66 -10.06 -21.63 -16.00
C ALA A 66 -8.85 -21.89 -16.93
N ASN A 67 -8.10 -20.84 -17.24
CA ASN A 67 -6.91 -20.95 -18.10
C ASN A 67 -5.69 -20.31 -17.41
N MET A 68 -5.13 -21.01 -16.46
CA MET A 68 -3.94 -20.57 -15.73
C MET A 68 -2.74 -20.31 -16.62
N ARG A 69 -2.59 -21.05 -17.74
CA ARG A 69 -1.50 -20.80 -18.71
C ARG A 69 -1.62 -19.41 -19.33
N ALA A 70 -2.80 -19.06 -19.83
CA ALA A 70 -3.03 -17.74 -20.40
C ALA A 70 -2.86 -16.62 -19.35
N ARG A 71 -3.33 -16.85 -18.12
CA ARG A 71 -3.16 -15.91 -17.00
C ARG A 71 -1.68 -15.67 -16.68
N LYS A 72 -0.90 -16.75 -16.56
CA LYS A 72 0.54 -16.66 -16.29
C LYS A 72 1.28 -15.92 -17.42
N THR A 73 0.98 -16.23 -18.67
CA THR A 73 1.55 -15.52 -19.82
C THR A 73 1.22 -14.02 -19.78
N ALA A 74 -0.03 -13.67 -19.50
CA ALA A 74 -0.45 -12.26 -19.39
C ALA A 74 0.24 -11.51 -18.23
N LEU A 75 0.62 -12.23 -17.18
CA LEU A 75 1.37 -11.68 -16.03
C LEU A 75 2.89 -11.75 -16.22
N GLY A 76 3.38 -12.22 -17.35
CA GLY A 76 4.81 -12.29 -17.67
C GLY A 76 5.56 -13.42 -16.96
N VAL A 77 4.86 -14.45 -16.47
CA VAL A 77 5.50 -15.63 -15.88
C VAL A 77 6.11 -16.51 -16.96
N PRO A 78 7.44 -16.73 -16.96
CA PRO A 78 8.08 -17.63 -17.92
C PRO A 78 7.56 -19.05 -17.72
N PRO A 79 7.31 -19.81 -18.82
CA PRO A 79 6.76 -21.18 -18.72
C PRO A 79 7.59 -22.11 -17.82
N MET A 80 8.91 -21.95 -17.82
CA MET A 80 9.82 -22.76 -17.00
C MET A 80 9.73 -22.48 -15.51
N LEU A 81 9.15 -21.35 -15.10
CA LEU A 81 8.94 -20.98 -13.70
C LEU A 81 7.51 -21.19 -13.24
N ALA A 82 6.62 -21.61 -14.15
CA ALA A 82 5.20 -21.80 -13.85
C ALA A 82 4.98 -22.88 -12.78
N SER A 83 4.21 -22.54 -11.77
CA SER A 83 3.81 -23.44 -10.68
C SER A 83 2.29 -23.50 -10.49
N CYS A 84 1.78 -23.86 -9.31
CA CYS A 84 0.34 -24.07 -9.07
C CYS A 84 -0.50 -22.80 -9.15
N HIS A 85 -0.01 -21.66 -8.62
CA HIS A 85 -0.75 -20.41 -8.59
C HIS A 85 0.17 -19.22 -8.84
N THR A 86 -0.45 -18.08 -9.13
CA THR A 86 0.24 -16.81 -9.33
C THR A 86 -0.47 -15.74 -8.52
N ALA A 87 0.25 -15.02 -7.68
CA ALA A 87 -0.28 -13.89 -6.95
C ALA A 87 0.28 -12.57 -7.47
N VAL A 88 -0.53 -11.52 -7.40
CA VAL A 88 -0.10 -10.14 -7.69
C VAL A 88 -0.17 -9.35 -6.39
N ILE A 89 0.96 -8.81 -5.95
CA ILE A 89 1.12 -8.12 -4.67
C ILE A 89 1.88 -6.81 -4.90
N ASP A 90 1.22 -5.68 -4.75
CA ASP A 90 1.82 -4.34 -4.88
C ASP A 90 2.66 -4.15 -6.17
N GLY A 91 2.20 -4.74 -7.28
CA GLY A 91 2.85 -4.69 -8.58
C GLY A 91 3.86 -5.81 -8.85
N TYR A 92 4.19 -6.63 -7.86
CA TYR A 92 5.03 -7.82 -8.04
C TYR A 92 4.21 -9.05 -8.38
N VAL A 93 4.73 -9.87 -9.26
CA VAL A 93 4.17 -11.18 -9.59
C VAL A 93 4.92 -12.24 -8.77
N ILE A 94 4.20 -12.96 -7.92
CA ILE A 94 4.71 -13.99 -7.04
C ILE A 94 4.22 -15.35 -7.56
N GLU A 95 5.13 -16.23 -7.89
CA GLU A 95 4.81 -17.52 -8.48
C GLU A 95 5.03 -18.65 -7.48
N GLY A 96 3.97 -19.42 -7.19
CA GLY A 96 4.02 -20.57 -6.31
C GLY A 96 4.08 -20.26 -4.82
N HIS A 97 4.53 -21.23 -4.03
CA HIS A 97 4.49 -21.22 -2.57
C HIS A 97 5.65 -20.42 -1.95
N VAL A 98 5.77 -19.15 -2.31
CA VAL A 98 6.78 -18.26 -1.71
C VAL A 98 6.43 -17.99 -0.24
N PRO A 99 7.37 -18.12 0.70
CA PRO A 99 7.13 -17.83 2.11
C PRO A 99 6.76 -16.35 2.35
N ALA A 100 5.83 -16.10 3.28
CA ALA A 100 5.41 -14.74 3.62
C ALA A 100 6.58 -13.83 4.04
N ALA A 101 7.59 -14.36 4.73
CA ALA A 101 8.78 -13.61 5.13
C ALA A 101 9.58 -13.10 3.93
N ASP A 102 9.69 -13.89 2.86
CA ASP A 102 10.39 -13.50 1.64
C ASP A 102 9.59 -12.46 0.86
N ILE A 103 8.26 -12.58 0.82
CA ILE A 103 7.38 -11.57 0.23
C ILE A 103 7.51 -10.25 0.99
N LYS A 104 7.48 -10.27 2.31
CA LYS A 104 7.68 -9.06 3.13
C LYS A 104 9.01 -8.39 2.81
N ARG A 105 10.09 -9.15 2.76
CA ARG A 105 11.42 -8.63 2.40
C ARG A 105 11.42 -8.02 1.00
N LEU A 106 10.78 -8.65 0.01
CA LEU A 106 10.62 -8.11 -1.34
C LEU A 106 9.90 -6.75 -1.32
N LEU A 107 8.81 -6.64 -0.58
CA LEU A 107 8.01 -5.41 -0.48
C LEU A 107 8.74 -4.29 0.29
N GLU A 108 9.60 -4.62 1.24
CA GLU A 108 10.43 -3.67 1.97
C GLU A 108 11.57 -3.13 1.11
N THR A 109 12.26 -4.01 0.39
CA THR A 109 13.43 -3.63 -0.43
C THR A 109 13.06 -3.07 -1.80
N ARG A 110 11.87 -3.42 -2.32
CA ARG A 110 11.30 -2.98 -3.61
C ARG A 110 12.32 -2.94 -4.74
N PRO A 111 12.99 -4.06 -5.06
CA PRO A 111 13.92 -4.11 -6.18
C PRO A 111 13.20 -3.79 -7.50
N ALA A 112 13.96 -3.21 -8.45
CA ALA A 112 13.45 -2.87 -9.77
C ALA A 112 13.14 -4.13 -10.60
#